data_aa214eac38a620da6dd2433545d7d8e3
#
_entry.id   aa214eac38a620da6dd2433545d7d8e3
#
_cell.length_a   1.000
_cell.length_b   1.000
_cell.length_c   1.000
_cell.angle_alpha   90.00
_cell.angle_beta   90.00
_cell.angle_gamma   90.00
#
_symmetry.space_group_name_H-M   'P 1'
#
loop_
_entity.id
_entity.type
_entity.pdbx_description
1 polymer ?
#
loop_
_entity_poly.entity_id
_entity_poly.type
_entity_poly.pdbx_seq_one_letter_code
_entity_poly.pdbx_strand_id
1 'polypeptide(L)'
;MTVAFFTRDSIYETEKNRLVRSAERLQLPVDAQAIDTTGSWVRNAAMKPGVLVGMRRKHRGPMLYVDVDAVFHRNPWPSLAALDCDIAAYHEPDGHLLSGTLYINDTPAAATLLDEWAAACGANPDEWDQLVLERILAEDAARAEPRYRQARLPVAYCWIFDKIDNAASAQVYIEHLQASRENKPLKGLFRKPGRNVRRRRDRIRTIEKILFTGARGR
;
A
#
# COMPACT_ATOMS: atom_id res chain seq x y z
N MET A 1 9.53 8.85 5.85
CA MET A 1 8.22 8.83 6.55
C MET A 1 7.33 7.75 5.96
N THR A 2 6.69 6.92 6.78
CA THR A 2 5.65 6.00 6.28
C THR A 2 4.30 6.73 6.22
N VAL A 3 3.58 6.58 5.11
CA VAL A 3 2.28 7.24 4.89
C VAL A 3 1.22 6.25 4.42
N ALA A 4 -0.02 6.47 4.82
CA ALA A 4 -1.18 5.68 4.43
C ALA A 4 -2.42 6.56 4.38
N PHE A 5 -3.53 6.08 3.82
CA PHE A 5 -4.83 6.71 3.98
C PHE A 5 -5.93 5.67 4.16
N PHE A 6 -7.06 6.07 4.72
CA PHE A 6 -8.21 5.20 4.96
C PHE A 6 -9.51 5.97 4.89
N THR A 7 -10.60 5.29 4.54
CA THR A 7 -11.95 5.87 4.61
C THR A 7 -12.49 5.82 6.03
N ARG A 8 -13.10 6.94 6.48
CA ARG A 8 -13.79 7.03 7.79
C ARG A 8 -14.96 6.05 7.85
N ASP A 9 -15.36 5.72 9.07
CA ASP A 9 -16.54 4.89 9.38
C ASP A 9 -16.58 3.57 8.58
N SER A 10 -15.41 2.95 8.41
CA SER A 10 -15.25 1.75 7.60
C SER A 10 -14.34 0.71 8.26
N ILE A 11 -14.29 -0.49 7.68
CA ILE A 11 -13.34 -1.54 8.09
C ILE A 11 -11.89 -1.04 8.06
N TYR A 12 -11.57 -0.06 7.22
CA TYR A 12 -10.23 0.46 7.06
C TYR A 12 -9.70 1.21 8.29
N GLU A 13 -10.57 1.69 9.20
CA GLU A 13 -10.12 2.22 10.50
C GLU A 13 -9.51 1.13 11.39
N THR A 14 -10.12 -0.05 11.39
CA THR A 14 -9.55 -1.21 12.11
C THR A 14 -8.22 -1.65 11.49
N GLU A 15 -8.13 -1.63 10.17
CA GLU A 15 -6.88 -1.93 9.46
C GLU A 15 -5.80 -0.89 9.79
N LYS A 16 -6.15 0.41 9.78
CA LYS A 16 -5.24 1.50 10.18
C LYS A 16 -4.67 1.27 11.58
N ASN A 17 -5.50 0.86 12.55
CA ASN A 17 -5.03 0.58 13.90
C ASN A 17 -4.03 -0.60 13.92
N ARG A 18 -4.24 -1.62 13.11
CA ARG A 18 -3.32 -2.77 12.97
C ARG A 18 -1.99 -2.35 12.32
N LEU A 19 -2.06 -1.56 11.24
CA LEU A 19 -0.89 -0.99 10.58
C LEU A 19 -0.04 -0.20 11.58
N VAL A 20 -0.64 0.78 12.27
CA VAL A 20 0.05 1.65 13.23
C VAL A 20 0.69 0.82 14.34
N ARG A 21 -0.04 -0.11 14.97
CA ARG A 21 0.52 -0.98 16.02
C ARG A 21 1.70 -1.83 15.51
N SER A 22 1.63 -2.33 14.27
CA SER A 22 2.74 -3.10 13.70
C SER A 22 3.99 -2.25 13.48
N ALA A 23 3.80 -0.99 13.07
CA ALA A 23 4.86 0.00 12.87
C ALA A 23 5.48 0.47 14.20
N GLU A 24 4.64 0.79 15.21
CA GLU A 24 5.07 1.20 16.55
C GLU A 24 6.00 0.18 17.19
N ARG A 25 5.73 -1.11 17.03
CA ARG A 25 6.60 -2.20 17.49
C ARG A 25 8.03 -2.10 16.93
N LEU A 26 8.18 -1.50 15.75
CA LEU A 26 9.44 -1.29 15.06
C LEU A 26 9.94 0.15 15.16
N GLN A 27 9.28 0.99 15.98
CA GLN A 27 9.57 2.42 16.13
C GLN A 27 9.50 3.20 14.80
N LEU A 28 8.60 2.79 13.94
CA LEU A 28 8.35 3.44 12.64
C LEU A 28 7.21 4.45 12.76
N PRO A 29 7.45 5.72 12.49
CA PRO A 29 6.37 6.70 12.44
C PRO A 29 5.48 6.47 11.22
N VAL A 30 4.16 6.56 11.44
CA VAL A 30 3.13 6.43 10.39
C VAL A 30 2.23 7.66 10.44
N ASP A 31 2.07 8.32 9.29
CA ASP A 31 1.06 9.35 9.07
C ASP A 31 -0.07 8.75 8.24
N ALA A 32 -1.19 8.43 8.87
CA ALA A 32 -2.36 7.82 8.23
C ALA A 32 -3.50 8.85 8.14
N GLN A 33 -3.79 9.31 6.92
CA GLN A 33 -4.81 10.31 6.68
C GLN A 33 -6.20 9.69 6.51
N ALA A 34 -7.18 10.21 7.25
CA ALA A 34 -8.58 9.88 7.05
C ALA A 34 -9.17 10.65 5.86
N ILE A 35 -9.93 9.97 5.02
CA ILE A 35 -10.72 10.58 3.95
C ILE A 35 -12.18 10.16 4.06
N ASP A 36 -13.08 10.95 3.48
CA ASP A 36 -14.48 10.57 3.39
C ASP A 36 -14.69 9.62 2.20
N THR A 37 -15.62 8.68 2.36
CA THR A 37 -15.89 7.72 1.29
C THR A 37 -16.68 8.36 0.15
N THR A 38 -16.33 8.00 -1.08
CA THR A 38 -17.12 8.34 -2.28
C THR A 38 -18.27 7.36 -2.53
N GLY A 39 -18.40 6.31 -1.70
CA GLY A 39 -19.34 5.20 -1.93
C GLY A 39 -18.85 4.16 -2.95
N SER A 40 -17.75 4.41 -3.65
CA SER A 40 -17.12 3.50 -4.62
C SER A 40 -15.69 3.14 -4.19
N TRP A 41 -15.38 1.85 -4.16
CA TRP A 41 -14.03 1.40 -3.84
C TRP A 41 -12.99 1.92 -4.86
N VAL A 42 -13.32 1.88 -6.16
CA VAL A 42 -12.43 2.36 -7.23
C VAL A 42 -12.18 3.86 -7.09
N ARG A 43 -13.24 4.65 -6.87
CA ARG A 43 -13.10 6.10 -6.68
C ARG A 43 -12.35 6.46 -5.41
N ASN A 44 -12.53 5.68 -4.32
CA ASN A 44 -11.72 5.86 -3.11
C ASN A 44 -10.24 5.56 -3.39
N ALA A 45 -9.94 4.52 -4.17
CA ALA A 45 -8.58 4.20 -4.59
C ALA A 45 -7.99 5.31 -5.48
N ALA A 46 -8.77 5.87 -6.41
CA ALA A 46 -8.36 6.97 -7.28
C ALA A 46 -8.00 8.28 -6.53
N MET A 47 -8.40 8.41 -5.25
CA MET A 47 -7.96 9.52 -4.38
C MET A 47 -6.51 9.38 -3.90
N LYS A 48 -5.92 8.18 -3.98
CA LYS A 48 -4.56 7.88 -3.51
C LYS A 48 -3.51 8.91 -3.95
N PRO A 49 -3.34 9.20 -5.24
CA PRO A 49 -2.28 10.13 -5.66
C PRO A 49 -2.51 11.55 -5.13
N GLY A 50 -3.75 12.04 -5.06
CA GLY A 50 -4.05 13.34 -4.46
C GLY A 50 -3.68 13.43 -2.99
N VAL A 51 -3.93 12.35 -2.22
CA VAL A 51 -3.48 12.24 -0.82
C VAL A 51 -1.95 12.25 -0.76
N LEU A 52 -1.28 11.51 -1.64
CA LEU A 52 0.20 11.46 -1.68
C LEU A 52 0.83 12.80 -2.05
N VAL A 53 0.22 13.59 -2.93
CA VAL A 53 0.61 14.99 -3.20
C VAL A 53 0.56 15.83 -1.91
N GLY A 54 -0.54 15.72 -1.15
CA GLY A 54 -0.68 16.40 0.14
C GLY A 54 0.39 15.96 1.15
N MET A 55 0.65 14.66 1.25
CA MET A 55 1.68 14.08 2.11
C MET A 55 3.08 14.53 1.69
N ARG A 56 3.37 14.60 0.37
CA ARG A 56 4.66 15.08 -0.14
C ARG A 56 4.95 16.55 0.26
N ARG A 57 3.90 17.37 0.27
CA ARG A 57 4.03 18.78 0.72
C ARG A 57 4.27 18.89 2.23
N LYS A 58 3.71 17.95 3.02
CA LYS A 58 3.83 17.93 4.48
C LYS A 58 5.16 17.36 4.97
N HIS A 59 5.71 16.34 4.32
CA HIS A 59 6.90 15.62 4.76
C HIS A 59 8.11 15.91 3.88
N ARG A 60 9.29 15.96 4.49
CA ARG A 60 10.59 16.02 3.81
C ARG A 60 11.28 14.67 3.84
N GLY A 61 12.17 14.44 2.87
CA GLY A 61 12.84 13.15 2.69
C GLY A 61 11.93 12.07 2.08
N PRO A 62 12.44 10.87 1.84
CA PRO A 62 11.69 9.80 1.19
C PRO A 62 10.42 9.42 1.94
N MET A 63 9.37 9.05 1.20
CA MET A 63 8.12 8.50 1.71
C MET A 63 7.99 7.05 1.31
N LEU A 64 7.43 6.24 2.22
CA LEU A 64 6.97 4.88 1.96
C LEU A 64 5.45 4.86 2.11
N TYR A 65 4.75 4.82 0.99
CA TYR A 65 3.31 4.58 1.01
C TYR A 65 3.04 3.09 1.19
N VAL A 66 2.07 2.78 2.04
CA VAL A 66 1.50 1.44 2.17
C VAL A 66 -0.02 1.53 2.21
N ASP A 67 -0.72 0.59 1.57
CA ASP A 67 -2.16 0.45 1.76
C ASP A 67 -2.44 0.19 3.25
N VAL A 68 -3.53 0.75 3.74
CA VAL A 68 -3.86 0.75 5.17
C VAL A 68 -4.06 -0.64 5.78
N ASP A 69 -4.30 -1.64 4.95
CA ASP A 69 -4.41 -3.04 5.35
C ASP A 69 -3.05 -3.79 5.36
N ALA A 70 -1.96 -3.06 5.29
CA ALA A 70 -0.61 -3.60 5.45
C ALA A 70 -0.24 -3.78 6.93
N VAL A 71 0.71 -4.68 7.18
CA VAL A 71 1.39 -4.84 8.48
C VAL A 71 2.89 -4.96 8.28
N PHE A 72 3.66 -4.35 9.19
CA PHE A 72 5.11 -4.42 9.18
C PHE A 72 5.59 -5.62 10.01
N HIS A 73 6.41 -6.49 9.39
CA HIS A 73 7.13 -7.56 10.06
C HIS A 73 8.54 -7.11 10.45
N ARG A 74 9.17 -6.28 9.63
CA ARG A 74 10.53 -5.77 9.80
C ARG A 74 10.61 -4.32 9.37
N ASN A 75 11.64 -3.61 9.85
CA ASN A 75 11.92 -2.24 9.41
C ASN A 75 12.41 -2.25 7.95
N PRO A 76 11.66 -1.65 6.99
CA PRO A 76 12.02 -1.64 5.58
C PRO A 76 13.07 -0.56 5.23
N TRP A 77 13.24 0.46 6.06
CA TRP A 77 13.98 1.67 5.74
C TRP A 77 15.48 1.47 5.47
N PRO A 78 16.21 0.57 6.19
CA PRO A 78 17.64 0.40 5.91
C PRO A 78 17.96 0.03 4.46
N SER A 79 17.10 -0.80 3.83
CA SER A 79 17.28 -1.18 2.43
C SER A 79 16.71 -0.14 1.45
N LEU A 80 15.63 0.55 1.84
CA LEU A 80 15.00 1.57 1.00
C LEU A 80 15.85 2.84 0.90
N ALA A 81 16.58 3.20 1.95
CA ALA A 81 17.43 4.38 1.97
C ALA A 81 18.57 4.35 0.93
N ALA A 82 18.93 3.16 0.43
CA ALA A 82 19.96 2.98 -0.60
C ALA A 82 19.43 3.10 -2.03
N LEU A 83 18.12 3.27 -2.23
CA LEU A 83 17.53 3.36 -3.56
C LEU A 83 17.80 4.72 -4.21
N ASP A 84 18.48 4.69 -5.36
CA ASP A 84 18.65 5.85 -6.23
C ASP A 84 17.60 5.84 -7.34
N CYS A 85 16.37 6.20 -6.97
CA CYS A 85 15.23 6.28 -7.89
C CYS A 85 14.26 7.36 -7.44
N ASP A 86 13.32 7.74 -8.29
CA ASP A 86 12.24 8.67 -7.95
C ASP A 86 11.04 7.91 -7.38
N ILE A 87 10.77 6.71 -7.91
CA ILE A 87 9.73 5.81 -7.44
C ILE A 87 10.20 4.36 -7.50
N ALA A 88 9.76 3.54 -6.52
CA ALA A 88 9.90 2.09 -6.61
C ALA A 88 8.60 1.40 -6.21
N ALA A 89 8.22 0.35 -6.95
CA ALA A 89 7.06 -0.50 -6.73
C ALA A 89 7.40 -1.97 -6.98
N TYR A 90 6.60 -2.87 -6.41
CA TYR A 90 6.67 -4.28 -6.76
C TYR A 90 5.89 -4.54 -8.06
N HIS A 91 6.45 -5.39 -8.91
CA HIS A 91 5.79 -5.90 -10.11
C HIS A 91 5.60 -7.40 -10.00
N GLU A 92 4.40 -7.89 -10.31
CA GLU A 92 4.11 -9.32 -10.41
C GLU A 92 4.91 -9.96 -11.55
N PRO A 93 5.04 -11.30 -11.59
CA PRO A 93 5.80 -11.99 -12.66
C PRO A 93 5.26 -11.74 -14.07
N ASP A 94 3.98 -11.41 -14.20
CA ASP A 94 3.32 -11.02 -15.46
C ASP A 94 3.59 -9.56 -15.88
N GLY A 95 4.30 -8.80 -15.03
CA GLY A 95 4.70 -7.42 -15.26
C GLY A 95 3.79 -6.37 -14.64
N HIS A 96 2.63 -6.74 -14.11
CA HIS A 96 1.71 -5.79 -13.48
C HIS A 96 2.28 -5.16 -12.21
N LEU A 97 2.24 -3.84 -12.14
CA LEU A 97 2.63 -3.07 -10.96
C LEU A 97 1.60 -3.27 -9.83
N LEU A 98 2.05 -3.42 -8.60
CA LEU A 98 1.19 -3.34 -7.41
C LEU A 98 1.41 -2.02 -6.68
N SER A 99 0.39 -1.17 -6.62
CA SER A 99 0.43 0.16 -5.97
C SER A 99 0.21 0.12 -4.46
N GLY A 100 0.10 -1.08 -3.87
CA GLY A 100 -0.12 -1.24 -2.42
C GLY A 100 1.09 -0.84 -1.55
N THR A 101 2.31 -0.92 -2.10
CA THR A 101 3.53 -0.40 -1.49
C THR A 101 4.31 0.39 -2.53
N LEU A 102 4.58 1.68 -2.23
CA LEU A 102 5.35 2.58 -3.09
C LEU A 102 6.43 3.29 -2.27
N TYR A 103 7.69 3.17 -2.68
CA TYR A 103 8.73 4.08 -2.25
C TYR A 103 8.71 5.30 -3.18
N ILE A 104 8.69 6.49 -2.60
CA ILE A 104 8.61 7.78 -3.31
C ILE A 104 9.69 8.67 -2.75
N ASN A 105 10.67 9.02 -3.59
CA ASN A 105 11.78 9.85 -3.16
C ASN A 105 11.39 11.34 -3.03
N ASP A 106 12.25 12.13 -2.40
CA ASP A 106 12.08 13.58 -2.25
C ASP A 106 12.81 14.31 -3.40
N THR A 107 12.35 14.08 -4.63
CA THR A 107 12.90 14.69 -5.84
C THR A 107 11.84 15.49 -6.59
N PRO A 108 12.23 16.51 -7.39
CA PRO A 108 11.28 17.22 -8.26
C PRO A 108 10.57 16.28 -9.24
N ALA A 109 11.27 15.26 -9.75
CA ALA A 109 10.68 14.27 -10.66
C ALA A 109 9.59 13.43 -9.96
N ALA A 110 9.83 12.95 -8.72
CA ALA A 110 8.84 12.25 -7.94
C ALA A 110 7.60 13.12 -7.64
N ALA A 111 7.79 14.42 -7.34
CA ALA A 111 6.69 15.34 -7.12
C ALA A 111 5.86 15.54 -8.41
N THR A 112 6.52 15.73 -9.56
CA THR A 112 5.86 15.84 -10.87
C THR A 112 5.08 14.58 -11.22
N LEU A 113 5.63 13.39 -10.95
CA LEU A 113 4.94 12.11 -11.15
C LEU A 113 3.66 12.02 -10.30
N LEU A 114 3.72 12.43 -9.04
CA LEU A 114 2.53 12.42 -8.16
C LEU A 114 1.45 13.38 -8.67
N ASP A 115 1.81 14.57 -9.12
CA ASP A 115 0.87 15.54 -9.68
C ASP A 115 0.26 15.03 -11.00
N GLU A 116 1.05 14.42 -11.90
CA GLU A 116 0.57 13.81 -13.14
C GLU A 116 -0.41 12.66 -12.86
N TRP A 117 -0.06 11.78 -11.92
CA TRP A 117 -0.93 10.68 -11.51
C TRP A 117 -2.23 11.17 -10.86
N ALA A 118 -2.17 12.19 -10.00
CA ALA A 118 -3.34 12.80 -9.39
C ALA A 118 -4.26 13.45 -10.43
N ALA A 119 -3.70 14.15 -11.40
CA ALA A 119 -4.46 14.75 -12.49
C ALA A 119 -5.16 13.69 -13.36
N ALA A 120 -4.45 12.60 -13.71
CA ALA A 120 -5.01 11.51 -14.52
C ALA A 120 -6.15 10.77 -13.79
N CYS A 121 -5.98 10.44 -12.50
CA CYS A 121 -7.05 9.86 -11.69
C CYS A 121 -8.22 10.82 -11.48
N GLY A 122 -7.97 12.12 -11.35
CA GLY A 122 -9.01 13.15 -11.24
C GLY A 122 -9.84 13.28 -12.52
N ALA A 123 -9.21 13.13 -13.69
CA ALA A 123 -9.89 13.15 -14.99
C ALA A 123 -10.73 11.89 -15.23
N ASN A 124 -10.32 10.74 -14.69
CA ASN A 124 -11.04 9.47 -14.83
C ASN A 124 -11.11 8.72 -13.48
N PRO A 125 -11.99 9.14 -12.55
CA PRO A 125 -12.06 8.57 -11.19
C PRO A 125 -12.63 7.14 -11.14
N ASP A 126 -13.15 6.63 -12.23
CA ASP A 126 -13.66 5.26 -12.36
C ASP A 126 -12.59 4.28 -12.89
N GLU A 127 -11.39 4.77 -13.23
CA GLU A 127 -10.23 3.94 -13.54
C GLU A 127 -9.46 3.62 -12.25
N TRP A 128 -8.97 2.38 -12.14
CA TRP A 128 -8.21 1.97 -10.96
C TRP A 128 -6.84 2.69 -10.93
N ASP A 129 -6.54 3.33 -9.81
CA ASP A 129 -5.31 4.13 -9.58
C ASP A 129 -4.02 3.41 -9.99
N GLN A 130 -3.95 2.10 -9.73
CA GLN A 130 -2.81 1.25 -10.07
C GLN A 130 -2.58 1.18 -11.60
N LEU A 131 -3.65 1.00 -12.38
CA LEU A 131 -3.54 0.93 -13.85
C LEU A 131 -3.12 2.28 -14.45
N VAL A 132 -3.60 3.38 -13.84
CA VAL A 132 -3.20 4.73 -14.25
C VAL A 132 -1.71 4.94 -14.00
N LEU A 133 -1.20 4.57 -12.81
CA LEU A 133 0.23 4.68 -12.49
C LEU A 133 1.08 3.79 -13.41
N GLU A 134 0.67 2.53 -13.61
CA GLU A 134 1.37 1.59 -14.48
C GLU A 134 1.51 2.16 -15.90
N ARG A 135 0.42 2.72 -16.45
CA ARG A 135 0.41 3.34 -17.78
C ARG A 135 1.35 4.55 -17.85
N ILE A 136 1.29 5.47 -16.89
CA ILE A 136 2.17 6.66 -16.85
C ILE A 136 3.64 6.24 -16.84
N LEU A 137 4.00 5.27 -16.00
CA LEU A 137 5.38 4.81 -15.88
C LEU A 137 5.85 4.04 -17.12
N ALA A 138 4.98 3.25 -17.75
CA ALA A 138 5.30 2.53 -18.98
C ALA A 138 5.49 3.49 -20.17
N GLU A 139 4.60 4.47 -20.32
CA GLU A 139 4.70 5.52 -21.35
C GLU A 139 5.98 6.36 -21.16
N ASP A 140 6.34 6.67 -19.92
CA ASP A 140 7.56 7.41 -19.63
C ASP A 140 8.82 6.60 -19.94
N ALA A 141 8.84 5.31 -19.56
CA ALA A 141 9.96 4.42 -19.85
C ALA A 141 10.20 4.18 -21.35
N ALA A 142 9.16 4.35 -22.19
CA ALA A 142 9.26 4.23 -23.64
C ALA A 142 9.82 5.49 -24.34
N ARG A 143 10.05 6.59 -23.61
CA ARG A 143 10.63 7.83 -24.14
C ARG A 143 12.11 7.65 -24.46
N ALA A 144 12.61 8.45 -25.40
CA ALA A 144 14.06 8.54 -25.66
C ALA A 144 14.83 9.03 -24.40
N GLU A 145 14.21 9.91 -23.63
CA GLU A 145 14.73 10.43 -22.35
C GLU A 145 13.63 10.28 -21.29
N PRO A 146 13.63 9.17 -20.52
CA PRO A 146 12.70 8.99 -19.41
C PRO A 146 12.87 10.07 -18.33
N ARG A 147 11.75 10.59 -17.85
CA ARG A 147 11.72 11.64 -16.81
C ARG A 147 11.84 11.08 -15.40
N TYR A 148 11.41 9.81 -15.20
CA TYR A 148 11.29 9.18 -13.89
C TYR A 148 12.23 7.99 -13.77
N ARG A 149 13.12 8.04 -12.78
CA ARG A 149 13.97 6.91 -12.43
C ARG A 149 13.14 5.90 -11.62
N GLN A 150 12.87 4.77 -12.23
CA GLN A 150 12.06 3.72 -11.65
C GLN A 150 12.92 2.60 -11.08
N ALA A 151 12.51 2.00 -9.96
CA ALA A 151 13.12 0.80 -9.42
C ALA A 151 12.04 -0.24 -9.06
N ARG A 152 12.46 -1.51 -8.99
CA ARG A 152 11.58 -2.60 -8.57
C ARG A 152 11.83 -2.97 -7.12
N LEU A 153 10.77 -2.99 -6.31
CA LEU A 153 10.82 -3.53 -4.97
C LEU A 153 10.78 -5.07 -5.03
N PRO A 154 11.56 -5.76 -4.18
CA PRO A 154 11.36 -7.18 -3.95
C PRO A 154 9.96 -7.49 -3.43
N VAL A 155 9.44 -8.68 -3.71
CA VAL A 155 8.14 -9.16 -3.22
C VAL A 155 7.98 -9.04 -1.71
N ALA A 156 9.06 -9.13 -0.95
CA ALA A 156 9.08 -8.98 0.50
C ALA A 156 8.53 -7.63 1.02
N TYR A 157 8.45 -6.61 0.15
CA TYR A 157 7.90 -5.29 0.47
C TYR A 157 6.42 -5.12 0.09
N CYS A 158 5.87 -6.06 -0.69
CA CYS A 158 4.46 -6.05 -1.11
C CYS A 158 3.88 -7.47 -1.07
N TRP A 159 4.14 -8.19 0.02
CA TRP A 159 3.76 -9.60 0.13
C TRP A 159 2.26 -9.75 0.43
N ILE A 160 1.57 -10.55 -0.39
CA ILE A 160 0.15 -10.87 -0.21
C ILE A 160 0.05 -12.30 0.28
N PHE A 161 -0.44 -12.50 1.49
CA PHE A 161 -0.38 -13.73 2.26
C PHE A 161 -0.91 -15.01 1.56
N ASP A 162 -1.72 -14.88 0.53
CA ASP A 162 -2.31 -16.02 -0.18
C ASP A 162 -2.05 -16.03 -1.69
N LYS A 163 -1.23 -15.10 -2.20
CA LYS A 163 -0.75 -15.09 -3.59
C LYS A 163 0.66 -15.66 -3.75
N ILE A 164 1.45 -15.66 -2.67
CA ILE A 164 2.89 -15.92 -2.73
C ILE A 164 3.23 -17.07 -1.80
N ASP A 165 4.18 -17.90 -2.23
CA ASP A 165 4.64 -19.08 -1.51
C ASP A 165 5.12 -18.74 -0.08
N ASN A 166 4.70 -19.54 0.89
CA ASN A 166 5.04 -19.39 2.31
C ASN A 166 6.55 -19.40 2.60
N ALA A 167 7.37 -19.95 1.70
CA ALA A 167 8.83 -19.93 1.84
C ALA A 167 9.42 -18.51 1.90
N ALA A 168 8.75 -17.52 1.29
CA ALA A 168 9.17 -16.12 1.35
C ALA A 168 8.83 -15.43 2.67
N SER A 169 8.03 -16.03 3.55
CA SER A 169 7.52 -15.41 4.79
C SER A 169 8.62 -15.05 5.78
N ALA A 170 9.74 -15.79 5.82
CA ALA A 170 10.87 -15.50 6.72
C ALA A 170 11.56 -14.15 6.43
N GLN A 171 11.42 -13.62 5.22
CA GLN A 171 12.04 -12.38 4.76
C GLN A 171 11.06 -11.23 4.55
N VAL A 172 9.76 -11.42 4.84
CA VAL A 172 8.73 -10.39 4.61
C VAL A 172 8.99 -9.16 5.46
N TYR A 173 8.99 -7.99 4.84
CA TYR A 173 9.00 -6.68 5.47
C TYR A 173 7.60 -6.13 5.65
N ILE A 174 6.79 -6.16 4.59
CA ILE A 174 5.44 -5.60 4.56
C ILE A 174 4.49 -6.65 3.97
N GLU A 175 3.44 -6.96 4.70
CA GLU A 175 2.39 -7.91 4.29
C GLU A 175 1.06 -7.20 4.12
N HIS A 176 0.36 -7.44 3.01
CA HIS A 176 -0.96 -6.91 2.70
C HIS A 176 -2.06 -7.94 3.00
N LEU A 177 -3.04 -7.54 3.82
CA LEU A 177 -4.10 -8.40 4.35
C LEU A 177 -5.39 -8.41 3.52
N GLN A 178 -5.42 -7.67 2.40
CA GLN A 178 -6.51 -7.68 1.41
C GLN A 178 -7.88 -7.37 2.00
N ALA A 179 -8.02 -6.21 2.68
CA ALA A 179 -9.26 -5.78 3.34
C ALA A 179 -10.45 -5.63 2.38
N SER A 180 -10.18 -5.29 1.12
CA SER A 180 -11.20 -5.18 0.07
C SER A 180 -12.06 -6.43 -0.11
N ARG A 181 -11.57 -7.60 0.33
CA ARG A 181 -12.35 -8.87 0.31
C ARG A 181 -13.55 -8.86 1.25
N GLU A 182 -13.50 -8.07 2.32
CA GLU A 182 -14.59 -7.94 3.28
C GLU A 182 -15.56 -6.80 2.97
N ASN A 183 -15.21 -5.91 2.03
CA ASN A 183 -16.07 -4.80 1.60
C ASN A 183 -17.25 -5.22 0.71
N LYS A 184 -17.29 -6.47 0.24
CA LYS A 184 -18.41 -6.96 -0.56
C LYS A 184 -19.57 -7.31 0.36
N PRO A 185 -20.76 -6.67 0.21
CA PRO A 185 -21.91 -6.98 1.04
C PRO A 185 -22.24 -8.45 0.93
N LEU A 186 -22.43 -9.11 2.08
CA LEU A 186 -22.93 -10.48 2.14
C LEU A 186 -24.37 -10.48 1.58
N LYS A 187 -24.55 -10.90 0.34
CA LYS A 187 -25.88 -11.02 -0.25
C LYS A 187 -26.60 -12.20 0.41
N GLY A 188 -27.57 -11.91 1.31
CA GLY A 188 -28.48 -12.88 1.96
C GLY A 188 -28.19 -13.12 3.45
N LEU A 189 -29.27 -13.22 4.23
CA LEU A 189 -29.31 -13.27 5.71
C LEU A 189 -28.54 -14.45 6.37
N PHE A 190 -28.18 -15.49 5.60
CA PHE A 190 -27.57 -16.74 6.13
C PHE A 190 -26.32 -17.21 5.35
N ARG A 191 -25.69 -16.34 4.56
CA ARG A 191 -24.55 -16.75 3.74
C ARG A 191 -23.25 -16.77 4.55
N LYS A 192 -22.63 -17.95 4.66
CA LYS A 192 -21.30 -18.13 5.27
C LYS A 192 -20.27 -17.29 4.48
N PRO A 193 -19.28 -16.66 5.16
CA PRO A 193 -18.21 -15.95 4.48
C PRO A 193 -17.53 -16.79 3.42
N GLY A 194 -17.25 -16.21 2.26
CA GLY A 194 -16.55 -16.89 1.18
C GLY A 194 -15.14 -17.38 1.61
N ARG A 195 -14.57 -18.32 0.85
CA ARG A 195 -13.24 -18.92 1.16
C ARG A 195 -12.17 -17.85 1.40
N ASN A 196 -12.10 -16.81 0.56
CA ASN A 196 -11.08 -15.77 0.67
C ASN A 196 -11.24 -14.91 1.93
N VAL A 197 -12.48 -14.61 2.35
CA VAL A 197 -12.75 -13.89 3.59
C VAL A 197 -12.34 -14.73 4.81
N ARG A 198 -12.62 -16.03 4.80
CA ARG A 198 -12.19 -16.95 5.88
C ARG A 198 -10.67 -17.02 5.97
N ARG A 199 -9.96 -17.21 4.85
CA ARG A 199 -8.48 -17.21 4.81
C ARG A 199 -7.90 -15.91 5.36
N ARG A 200 -8.48 -14.76 4.99
CA ARG A 200 -8.08 -13.47 5.52
C ARG A 200 -8.25 -13.40 7.05
N ARG A 201 -9.41 -13.78 7.56
CA ARG A 201 -9.69 -13.78 9.02
C ARG A 201 -8.75 -14.71 9.78
N ASP A 202 -8.45 -15.87 9.22
CA ASP A 202 -7.47 -16.81 9.80
C ASP A 202 -6.07 -16.17 9.81
N ARG A 203 -5.68 -15.51 8.72
CA ARG A 203 -4.40 -14.82 8.66
C ARG A 203 -4.31 -13.68 9.67
N ILE A 204 -5.36 -12.87 9.81
CA ILE A 204 -5.42 -11.81 10.83
C ILE A 204 -5.20 -12.40 12.22
N ARG A 205 -5.87 -13.51 12.59
CA ARG A 205 -5.66 -14.16 13.88
C ARG A 205 -4.21 -14.61 14.09
N THR A 206 -3.55 -15.09 13.04
CA THR A 206 -2.14 -15.45 13.07
C THR A 206 -1.24 -14.23 13.27
N ILE A 207 -1.50 -13.15 12.53
CA ILE A 207 -0.76 -11.88 12.63
C ILE A 207 -0.90 -11.27 14.03
N GLU A 208 -2.11 -11.22 14.57
CA GLU A 208 -2.33 -10.72 15.94
C GLU A 208 -1.51 -11.50 16.98
N LYS A 209 -1.36 -12.81 16.81
CA LYS A 209 -0.47 -13.61 17.68
C LYS A 209 1.00 -13.30 17.45
N ILE A 210 1.47 -13.27 16.19
CA ILE A 210 2.88 -13.05 15.86
C ILE A 210 3.35 -11.66 16.29
N LEU A 211 2.56 -10.62 15.99
CA LEU A 211 2.99 -9.24 16.19
C LEU A 211 2.73 -8.71 17.59
N PHE A 212 1.73 -9.25 18.32
CA PHE A 212 1.22 -8.59 19.52
C PHE A 212 1.22 -9.45 20.79
N THR A 213 1.40 -10.77 20.72
CA THR A 213 1.51 -11.61 21.93
C THR A 213 2.93 -11.70 22.49
N GLY A 214 3.96 -11.44 21.68
CA GLY A 214 5.35 -11.41 22.14
C GLY A 214 5.74 -10.19 22.98
N ALA A 215 4.87 -9.17 23.07
CA ALA A 215 5.15 -7.91 23.81
C ALA A 215 4.76 -7.94 25.30
N ARG A 216 4.25 -9.07 25.83
CA ARG A 216 3.85 -9.18 27.25
C ARG A 216 4.94 -9.77 28.17
N GLY A 217 6.17 -9.86 27.71
CA GLY A 217 7.25 -10.47 28.47
C GLY A 217 8.58 -9.73 28.31
N ARG A 218 8.63 -8.45 28.71
CA ARG A 218 9.88 -7.77 29.13
C ARG A 218 9.55 -6.66 30.10
#